data_ceae15986b4bece89d4fc06d185f3e28
#
_entry.id   ceae15986b4bece89d4fc06d185f3e28
#
_cell.length_a   1.000
_cell.length_b   1.000
_cell.length_c   1.000
_cell.angle_alpha   90.00
_cell.angle_beta   90.00
_cell.angle_gamma   90.00
#
_symmetry.space_group_name_H-M   'P 1'
#
loop_
_entity.id
_entity.type
_entity.pdbx_description
1 polymer ?
#
loop_
_entity_poly.entity_id
_entity_poly.type
_entity_poly.pdbx_seq_one_letter_code
_entity_poly.pdbx_strand_id
1 'polypeptide(L)'
;SDFEIEYYDNNKVDITFKINEGERYYFDSVDLRNKLNDSETLKERLDLFLKETNLNSKPYDRNKLDELEFKIANILELSGEQFFEIKIYDKLEKNKAKVLLEILPAKPIYINQINVSGNTRTFEYVLRRELDIVEGDPVNDTRIKQITKKLNQLYIFENVDVNQSSI
;
A
#
# COMPACT_ATOMS: atom_id res chain seq x y z
N SER A 1 15.60 -5.18 19.44
CA SER A 1 15.05 -4.76 20.73
C SER A 1 15.28 -5.87 21.73
N ASP A 2 15.99 -5.57 22.79
CA ASP A 2 16.26 -6.52 23.86
C ASP A 2 15.24 -6.27 24.97
N PHE A 3 14.86 -7.34 25.67
CA PHE A 3 14.02 -7.23 26.84
C PHE A 3 14.64 -8.00 28.00
N GLU A 4 14.45 -7.51 29.20
CA GLU A 4 14.86 -8.14 30.46
C GLU A 4 13.62 -8.47 31.27
N ILE A 5 13.59 -9.66 31.89
CA ILE A 5 12.49 -10.08 32.75
C ILE A 5 13.08 -10.40 34.13
N GLU A 6 12.63 -9.71 35.16
CA GLU A 6 12.96 -9.98 36.55
C GLU A 6 11.76 -10.64 37.25
N TYR A 7 11.98 -11.77 37.91
CA TYR A 7 10.94 -12.54 38.61
C TYR A 7 11.04 -12.29 40.11
N TYR A 8 9.91 -12.11 40.77
CA TYR A 8 9.81 -11.92 42.21
C TYR A 8 9.01 -13.08 42.86
N ASP A 9 9.33 -13.40 44.12
CA ASP A 9 8.72 -14.52 44.86
C ASP A 9 7.21 -14.39 45.09
N ASN A 10 6.60 -13.23 44.82
CA ASN A 10 5.19 -12.96 44.99
C ASN A 10 4.35 -13.12 43.71
N ASN A 11 4.79 -13.93 42.78
CA ASN A 11 4.16 -14.13 41.45
C ASN A 11 4.06 -12.83 40.61
N LYS A 12 5.00 -11.92 40.77
CA LYS A 12 5.15 -10.71 39.98
C LYS A 12 6.38 -10.76 39.11
N VAL A 13 6.34 -10.07 37.99
CA VAL A 13 7.46 -9.91 37.08
C VAL A 13 7.56 -8.44 36.67
N ASP A 14 8.77 -7.94 36.57
CA ASP A 14 9.06 -6.67 35.89
C ASP A 14 9.61 -6.97 34.51
N ILE A 15 9.10 -6.27 33.48
CA ILE A 15 9.53 -6.41 32.10
C ILE A 15 10.08 -5.05 31.67
N THR A 16 11.37 -5.03 31.33
CA THR A 16 12.04 -3.83 30.81
C THR A 16 12.33 -4.00 29.33
N PHE A 17 11.76 -3.17 28.50
CA PHE A 17 12.05 -3.10 27.07
C PHE A 17 13.12 -2.03 26.81
N LYS A 18 14.27 -2.45 26.25
CA LYS A 18 15.30 -1.52 25.77
C LYS A 18 15.04 -1.21 24.30
N ILE A 19 14.62 0.03 24.02
CA ILE A 19 14.27 0.48 22.67
C ILE A 19 15.36 1.44 22.20
N ASN A 20 15.97 1.14 21.05
CA ASN A 20 16.80 2.08 20.33
C ASN A 20 15.98 2.59 19.12
N GLU A 21 15.48 3.83 19.22
CA GLU A 21 14.64 4.42 18.19
C GLU A 21 15.40 4.74 16.88
N GLY A 22 16.72 4.75 16.91
CA GLY A 22 17.55 5.18 15.79
C GLY A 22 17.33 6.65 15.40
N GLU A 23 17.76 7.01 14.21
CA GLU A 23 17.60 8.36 13.70
C GLU A 23 16.23 8.53 13.03
N ARG A 24 15.57 9.68 13.28
CA ARG A 24 14.31 10.02 12.61
C ARG A 24 14.59 10.65 11.26
N TYR A 25 13.94 10.14 10.22
CA TYR A 25 14.00 10.67 8.87
C TYR A 25 12.83 11.60 8.57
N TYR A 26 13.06 12.57 7.66
CA TYR A 26 12.04 13.50 7.19
C TYR A 26 12.02 13.51 5.65
N PHE A 27 10.87 13.70 5.06
CA PHE A 27 10.77 13.86 3.61
C PHE A 27 11.53 15.10 3.14
N ASP A 28 12.49 14.91 2.24
CA ASP A 28 13.27 15.96 1.57
C ASP A 28 12.64 16.31 0.19
N SER A 29 12.30 15.28 -0.58
CA SER A 29 11.55 15.42 -1.83
C SER A 29 10.65 14.22 -2.07
N VAL A 30 9.53 14.47 -2.76
CA VAL A 30 8.65 13.43 -3.31
C VAL A 30 8.42 13.79 -4.76
N ASP A 31 9.05 13.03 -5.65
CA ASP A 31 9.02 13.22 -7.09
C ASP A 31 8.15 12.18 -7.77
N LEU A 32 7.44 12.55 -8.83
CA LEU A 32 6.66 11.63 -9.66
C LEU A 32 7.22 11.63 -11.08
N ARG A 33 7.43 10.43 -11.60
CA ARG A 33 7.78 10.22 -13.01
C ARG A 33 6.72 9.36 -13.69
N ASN A 34 5.97 9.97 -14.59
CA ASN A 34 5.01 9.24 -15.40
C ASN A 34 5.65 8.84 -16.74
N LYS A 35 5.55 7.54 -17.08
CA LYS A 35 6.04 6.96 -18.34
C LYS A 35 4.91 6.38 -19.21
N LEU A 36 3.67 6.63 -18.85
CA LEU A 36 2.53 6.32 -19.71
C LEU A 36 2.45 7.35 -20.84
N ASN A 37 1.86 6.95 -21.96
CA ASN A 37 1.46 7.89 -23.01
C ASN A 37 0.16 8.59 -22.58
N ASP A 38 0.29 9.58 -21.71
CA ASP A 38 -0.82 10.23 -21.05
C ASP A 38 -1.27 11.51 -21.74
N SER A 39 -2.51 11.88 -21.46
CA SER A 39 -3.06 13.17 -21.86
C SER A 39 -2.50 14.30 -20.98
N GLU A 40 -2.47 15.53 -21.50
CA GLU A 40 -2.08 16.72 -20.72
C GLU A 40 -2.95 16.87 -19.45
N THR A 41 -4.23 16.52 -19.55
CA THR A 41 -5.16 16.54 -18.41
C THR A 41 -4.73 15.60 -17.28
N LEU A 42 -4.19 14.43 -17.59
CA LEU A 42 -3.69 13.49 -16.57
C LEU A 42 -2.45 14.04 -15.88
N LYS A 43 -1.53 14.65 -16.65
CA LYS A 43 -0.34 15.30 -16.08
C LYS A 43 -0.73 16.41 -15.11
N GLU A 44 -1.63 17.30 -15.51
CA GLU A 44 -2.12 18.39 -14.67
C GLU A 44 -2.72 17.88 -13.36
N ARG A 45 -3.51 16.79 -13.40
CA ARG A 45 -4.11 16.17 -12.20
C ARG A 45 -3.06 15.60 -11.26
N LEU A 46 -2.06 14.90 -11.81
CA LEU A 46 -0.98 14.32 -11.02
C LEU A 46 -0.09 15.42 -10.40
N ASP A 47 0.22 16.49 -11.15
CA ASP A 47 1.00 17.62 -10.65
C ASP A 47 0.26 18.39 -9.55
N LEU A 48 -1.04 18.61 -9.73
CA LEU A 48 -1.88 19.24 -8.71
C LEU A 48 -1.93 18.39 -7.44
N PHE A 49 -2.13 17.10 -7.58
CA PHE A 49 -2.15 16.15 -6.46
C PHE A 49 -0.84 16.20 -5.65
N LEU A 50 0.31 16.19 -6.32
CA LEU A 50 1.61 16.28 -5.65
C LEU A 50 1.80 17.61 -4.89
N LYS A 51 1.38 18.72 -5.49
CA LYS A 51 1.44 20.06 -4.86
C LYS A 51 0.57 20.12 -3.60
N GLU A 52 -0.64 19.57 -3.66
CA GLU A 52 -1.56 19.54 -2.53
C GLU A 52 -1.09 18.64 -1.39
N THR A 53 -0.44 17.53 -1.73
CA THR A 53 0.01 16.53 -0.74
C THR A 53 1.11 17.07 0.17
N ASN A 54 1.99 17.92 -0.32
CA ASN A 54 3.13 18.56 0.36
C ASN A 54 3.65 17.81 1.60
N LEU A 55 4.53 16.84 1.37
CA LEU A 55 5.15 16.05 2.45
C LEU A 55 6.48 16.62 2.93
N ASN A 56 7.01 17.67 2.30
CA ASN A 56 8.32 18.23 2.62
C ASN A 56 8.43 18.55 4.13
N SER A 57 9.54 18.14 4.72
CA SER A 57 9.85 18.32 6.14
C SER A 57 8.91 17.59 7.12
N LYS A 58 7.95 16.78 6.65
CA LYS A 58 7.15 15.92 7.52
C LYS A 58 7.94 14.66 7.88
N PRO A 59 7.68 14.04 9.05
CA PRO A 59 8.30 12.78 9.40
C PRO A 59 8.05 11.72 8.31
N TYR A 60 9.13 11.00 7.95
CA TYR A 60 9.02 9.90 7.01
C TYR A 60 8.20 8.76 7.62
N ASP A 61 7.23 8.30 6.86
CA ASP A 61 6.32 7.21 7.24
C ASP A 61 5.99 6.39 5.99
N ARG A 62 6.28 5.10 6.03
CA ARG A 62 6.02 4.19 4.91
C ARG A 62 4.53 4.11 4.58
N ASN A 63 3.65 4.16 5.58
CA ASN A 63 2.21 4.12 5.35
C ASN A 63 1.73 5.31 4.49
N LYS A 64 2.39 6.46 4.61
CA LYS A 64 2.09 7.62 3.74
C LYS A 64 2.43 7.37 2.29
N LEU A 65 3.49 6.60 2.01
CA LEU A 65 3.82 6.22 0.63
C LEU A 65 2.77 5.27 0.04
N ASP A 66 2.28 4.32 0.82
CA ASP A 66 1.20 3.43 0.40
C ASP A 66 -0.10 4.21 0.13
N GLU A 67 -0.40 5.23 0.96
CA GLU A 67 -1.54 6.13 0.72
C GLU A 67 -1.38 6.93 -0.58
N LEU A 68 -0.16 7.41 -0.88
CA LEU A 68 0.14 8.09 -2.14
C LEU A 68 -0.04 7.15 -3.34
N GLU A 69 0.51 5.94 -3.25
CA GLU A 69 0.35 4.90 -4.29
C GLU A 69 -1.13 4.69 -4.61
N PHE A 70 -1.97 4.51 -3.58
CA PHE A 70 -3.40 4.28 -3.76
C PHE A 70 -4.14 5.48 -4.36
N LYS A 71 -3.80 6.70 -3.96
CA LYS A 71 -4.40 7.92 -4.51
C LYS A 71 -4.01 8.13 -5.97
N ILE A 72 -2.74 7.89 -6.32
CA ILE A 72 -2.25 7.96 -7.70
C ILE A 72 -2.95 6.90 -8.55
N ALA A 73 -3.06 5.66 -8.06
CA ALA A 73 -3.78 4.59 -8.77
C ALA A 73 -5.24 5.00 -9.06
N ASN A 74 -5.93 5.57 -8.09
CA ASN A 74 -7.30 6.04 -8.28
C ASN A 74 -7.39 7.18 -9.32
N ILE A 75 -6.44 8.11 -9.36
CA ILE A 75 -6.37 9.16 -10.39
C ILE A 75 -6.20 8.55 -11.78
N LEU A 76 -5.33 7.54 -11.91
CA LEU A 76 -5.09 6.82 -13.17
C LEU A 76 -6.34 6.09 -13.64
N GLU A 77 -6.97 5.30 -12.77
CA GLU A 77 -8.19 4.55 -13.06
C GLU A 77 -9.35 5.48 -13.48
N LEU A 78 -9.55 6.60 -12.77
CA LEU A 78 -10.55 7.62 -13.13
C LEU A 78 -10.23 8.35 -14.44
N SER A 79 -8.99 8.31 -14.89
CA SER A 79 -8.56 8.86 -16.18
C SER A 79 -8.60 7.84 -17.32
N GLY A 80 -9.04 6.60 -17.03
CA GLY A 80 -9.19 5.52 -18.00
C GLY A 80 -7.96 4.61 -18.14
N GLU A 81 -6.90 4.87 -17.37
CA GLU A 81 -5.72 4.01 -17.35
C GLU A 81 -5.99 2.78 -16.45
N GLN A 82 -5.88 1.59 -17.02
CA GLN A 82 -6.17 0.34 -16.31
C GLN A 82 -4.93 -0.53 -16.10
N PHE A 83 -3.94 -0.42 -16.99
CA PHE A 83 -2.77 -1.29 -17.02
C PHE A 83 -1.51 -0.50 -16.73
N PHE A 84 -1.24 -0.31 -15.46
CA PHE A 84 -0.08 0.41 -14.96
C PHE A 84 0.55 -0.31 -13.77
N GLU A 85 1.81 -0.02 -13.52
CA GLU A 85 2.56 -0.41 -12.31
C GLU A 85 3.10 0.86 -11.65
N ILE A 86 2.97 0.99 -10.34
CA ILE A 86 3.57 2.08 -9.58
C ILE A 86 4.73 1.52 -8.77
N LYS A 87 5.94 2.03 -9.04
CA LYS A 87 7.15 1.69 -8.28
C LYS A 87 7.53 2.84 -7.36
N ILE A 88 7.81 2.51 -6.12
CA ILE A 88 8.27 3.47 -5.12
C ILE A 88 9.74 3.18 -4.82
N TYR A 89 10.58 4.20 -5.02
CA TYR A 89 11.99 4.18 -4.66
C TYR A 89 12.22 5.21 -3.58
N ASP A 90 12.75 4.79 -2.44
CA ASP A 90 13.10 5.67 -1.34
C ASP A 90 14.59 5.56 -1.00
N LYS A 91 15.24 6.68 -0.84
CA LYS A 91 16.63 6.80 -0.45
C LYS A 91 16.74 7.59 0.84
N LEU A 92 17.26 6.92 1.88
CA LEU A 92 17.41 7.49 3.21
C LEU A 92 18.89 7.87 3.45
N GLU A 93 19.18 9.16 3.58
CA GLU A 93 20.52 9.68 3.82
C GLU A 93 20.47 10.91 4.72
N LYS A 94 21.34 10.97 5.74
CA LYS A 94 21.51 12.16 6.62
C LYS A 94 20.18 12.69 7.15
N ASN A 95 19.35 11.81 7.70
CA ASN A 95 18.01 12.11 8.24
C ASN A 95 17.00 12.62 7.21
N LYS A 96 17.28 12.46 5.91
CA LYS A 96 16.45 12.87 4.81
C LYS A 96 15.99 11.68 3.98
N ALA A 97 14.74 11.68 3.59
CA ALA A 97 14.13 10.70 2.70
C ALA A 97 13.81 11.36 1.36
N LYS A 98 14.44 10.90 0.29
CA LYS A 98 14.08 11.26 -1.09
C LYS A 98 13.27 10.13 -1.68
N VAL A 99 12.10 10.44 -2.18
CA VAL A 99 11.16 9.48 -2.73
C VAL A 99 10.92 9.76 -4.20
N LEU A 100 10.99 8.72 -5.02
CA LEU A 100 10.59 8.75 -6.42
C LEU A 100 9.46 7.74 -6.62
N LEU A 101 8.31 8.21 -7.06
CA LEU A 101 7.19 7.41 -7.54
C LEU A 101 7.30 7.33 -9.06
N GLU A 102 7.36 6.13 -9.60
CA GLU A 102 7.47 5.91 -11.04
C GLU A 102 6.27 5.13 -11.55
N ILE A 103 5.51 5.72 -12.48
CA ILE A 103 4.37 5.09 -13.13
C ILE A 103 4.85 4.50 -14.46
N LEU A 104 4.63 3.21 -14.63
CA LEU A 104 5.07 2.43 -15.79
C LEU A 104 3.87 1.78 -16.47
N PRO A 105 3.91 1.59 -17.81
CA PRO A 105 2.92 0.76 -18.49
C PRO A 105 3.07 -0.71 -18.04
N ALA A 106 1.96 -1.37 -17.78
CA ALA A 106 1.90 -2.78 -17.45
C ALA A 106 1.21 -3.60 -18.57
N LYS A 107 1.45 -4.90 -18.56
CA LYS A 107 0.73 -5.80 -19.48
C LYS A 107 -0.74 -5.91 -19.04
N PRO A 108 -1.67 -5.99 -20.01
CA PRO A 108 -3.06 -6.28 -19.68
C PRO A 108 -3.21 -7.64 -18.98
N ILE A 109 -3.71 -7.62 -17.77
CA ILE A 109 -4.05 -8.81 -16.98
C ILE A 109 -5.49 -8.68 -16.56
N TYR A 110 -6.27 -9.76 -16.77
CA TYR A 110 -7.68 -9.83 -16.39
C TYR A 110 -7.91 -10.96 -15.40
N ILE A 111 -8.86 -10.78 -14.52
CA ILE A 111 -9.24 -11.80 -13.54
C ILE A 111 -9.97 -12.94 -14.28
N ASN A 112 -9.40 -14.13 -14.27
CA ASN A 112 -10.07 -15.31 -14.83
C ASN A 112 -11.09 -15.88 -13.82
N GLN A 113 -10.67 -16.04 -12.56
CA GLN A 113 -11.50 -16.61 -11.50
C GLN A 113 -11.07 -16.09 -10.14
N ILE A 114 -12.05 -15.87 -9.27
CA ILE A 114 -11.85 -15.50 -7.86
C ILE A 114 -12.21 -16.70 -7.00
N ASN A 115 -11.22 -17.30 -6.34
CA ASN A 115 -11.42 -18.39 -5.40
C ASN A 115 -11.30 -17.87 -3.96
N VAL A 116 -12.23 -18.25 -3.11
CA VAL A 116 -12.23 -17.93 -1.68
C VAL A 116 -12.10 -19.23 -0.90
N SER A 117 -11.21 -19.27 0.07
CA SER A 117 -11.01 -20.42 0.94
C SER A 117 -10.75 -20.00 2.38
N GLY A 118 -11.01 -20.91 3.34
CA GLY A 118 -10.80 -20.62 4.77
C GLY A 118 -11.96 -19.89 5.47
N ASN A 119 -12.99 -19.49 4.75
CA ASN A 119 -14.16 -18.76 5.25
C ASN A 119 -15.19 -19.68 5.95
N THR A 120 -14.76 -20.48 6.91
CA THR A 120 -15.61 -21.51 7.56
C THR A 120 -16.85 -20.96 8.29
N ARG A 121 -16.82 -19.68 8.70
CA ARG A 121 -17.90 -19.02 9.45
C ARG A 121 -18.58 -17.88 8.67
N THR A 122 -17.98 -17.43 7.57
CA THR A 122 -18.47 -16.31 6.76
C THR A 122 -18.89 -16.81 5.39
N PHE A 123 -20.10 -16.47 4.95
CA PHE A 123 -20.55 -16.83 3.63
C PHE A 123 -19.73 -16.13 2.54
N GLU A 124 -19.40 -16.84 1.47
CA GLU A 124 -18.58 -16.32 0.37
C GLU A 124 -19.17 -15.05 -0.27
N TYR A 125 -20.49 -14.97 -0.41
CA TYR A 125 -21.14 -13.79 -0.99
C TYR A 125 -20.87 -12.49 -0.20
N VAL A 126 -20.68 -12.59 1.12
CA VAL A 126 -20.32 -11.45 1.96
C VAL A 126 -18.93 -10.94 1.60
N LEU A 127 -17.98 -11.84 1.39
CA LEU A 127 -16.63 -11.52 0.95
C LEU A 127 -16.62 -10.93 -0.44
N ARG A 128 -17.28 -11.58 -1.40
CA ARG A 128 -17.36 -11.11 -2.80
C ARG A 128 -17.92 -9.70 -2.90
N ARG A 129 -18.90 -9.35 -2.08
CA ARG A 129 -19.44 -7.99 -2.03
C ARG A 129 -18.41 -6.94 -1.61
N GLU A 130 -17.45 -7.31 -0.75
CA GLU A 130 -16.42 -6.38 -0.26
C GLU A 130 -15.21 -6.27 -1.20
N LEU A 131 -15.07 -7.20 -2.17
CA LEU A 131 -13.92 -7.22 -3.06
C LEU A 131 -13.92 -6.06 -4.07
N ASP A 132 -15.10 -5.55 -4.48
CA ASP A 132 -15.25 -4.54 -5.54
C ASP A 132 -14.60 -4.93 -6.88
N ILE A 133 -14.45 -6.23 -7.14
CA ILE A 133 -13.95 -6.80 -8.39
C ILE A 133 -14.74 -8.04 -8.75
N VAL A 134 -14.80 -8.33 -10.05
CA VAL A 134 -15.44 -9.52 -10.59
C VAL A 134 -14.54 -10.20 -11.61
N GLU A 135 -14.84 -11.44 -11.94
CA GLU A 135 -14.18 -12.16 -13.03
C GLU A 135 -14.37 -11.41 -14.36
N GLY A 136 -13.29 -11.22 -15.09
CA GLY A 136 -13.22 -10.41 -16.31
C GLY A 136 -12.71 -8.97 -16.10
N ASP A 137 -12.65 -8.48 -14.88
CA ASP A 137 -12.10 -7.16 -14.61
C ASP A 137 -10.60 -7.09 -14.86
N PRO A 138 -10.07 -5.92 -15.28
CA PRO A 138 -8.65 -5.67 -15.31
C PRO A 138 -8.10 -5.60 -13.88
N VAL A 139 -6.90 -6.11 -13.69
CA VAL A 139 -6.23 -6.09 -12.40
C VAL A 139 -4.78 -5.61 -12.51
N ASN A 140 -4.35 -4.86 -11.51
CA ASN A 140 -2.96 -4.47 -11.30
C ASN A 140 -2.56 -4.72 -9.84
N ASP A 141 -1.26 -4.72 -9.56
CA ASP A 141 -0.73 -5.02 -8.22
C ASP A 141 -1.24 -4.05 -7.14
N THR A 142 -1.42 -2.77 -7.48
CA THR A 142 -1.94 -1.78 -6.54
C THR A 142 -3.39 -2.08 -6.16
N ARG A 143 -4.21 -2.53 -7.11
CA ARG A 143 -5.60 -2.95 -6.85
C ARG A 143 -5.65 -4.16 -5.89
N ILE A 144 -4.77 -5.15 -6.10
CA ILE A 144 -4.68 -6.31 -5.20
C ILE A 144 -4.27 -5.89 -3.78
N LYS A 145 -3.28 -4.99 -3.63
CA LYS A 145 -2.89 -4.44 -2.33
C LYS A 145 -4.05 -3.72 -1.64
N GLN A 146 -4.83 -2.91 -2.37
CA GLN A 146 -6.01 -2.21 -1.84
C GLN A 146 -7.05 -3.20 -1.31
N ILE A 147 -7.38 -4.22 -2.08
CA ILE A 147 -8.34 -5.26 -1.70
C ILE A 147 -7.87 -6.00 -0.45
N THR A 148 -6.62 -6.43 -0.41
CA THR A 148 -6.03 -7.11 0.76
C THR A 148 -6.12 -6.23 2.00
N LYS A 149 -5.75 -4.95 1.89
CA LYS A 149 -5.85 -3.98 2.98
C LYS A 149 -7.30 -3.80 3.46
N LYS A 150 -8.25 -3.65 2.52
CA LYS A 150 -9.68 -3.51 2.82
C LYS A 150 -10.20 -4.72 3.58
N LEU A 151 -9.92 -5.94 3.12
CA LEU A 151 -10.37 -7.16 3.77
C LEU A 151 -9.79 -7.32 5.18
N ASN A 152 -8.51 -7.02 5.39
CA ASN A 152 -7.89 -7.05 6.72
C ASN A 152 -8.50 -6.02 7.67
N GLN A 153 -8.95 -4.86 7.17
CA GLN A 153 -9.60 -3.82 7.97
C GLN A 153 -11.02 -4.16 8.42
N LEU A 154 -11.64 -5.20 7.87
CA LEU A 154 -12.96 -5.65 8.33
C LEU A 154 -12.91 -6.29 9.73
N TYR A 155 -11.73 -6.70 10.21
CA TYR A 155 -11.52 -7.34 11.51
C TYR A 155 -12.37 -8.60 11.76
N ILE A 156 -12.90 -9.19 10.71
CA ILE A 156 -13.67 -10.46 10.78
C ILE A 156 -12.80 -11.66 10.44
N PHE A 157 -11.58 -11.44 9.96
CA PHE A 157 -10.59 -12.46 9.62
C PHE A 157 -9.33 -12.24 10.45
N GLU A 158 -8.67 -13.32 10.84
CA GLU A 158 -7.39 -13.28 11.54
C GLU A 158 -6.28 -12.80 10.59
N ASN A 159 -6.27 -13.31 9.37
CA ASN A 159 -5.37 -12.90 8.30
C ASN A 159 -6.05 -13.10 6.94
N VAL A 160 -5.70 -12.26 5.98
CA VAL A 160 -6.13 -12.37 4.58
C VAL A 160 -4.92 -12.33 3.68
N ASP A 161 -4.67 -13.41 2.97
CA ASP A 161 -3.64 -13.51 1.94
C ASP A 161 -4.29 -13.56 0.56
N VAL A 162 -3.81 -12.73 -0.36
CA VAL A 162 -4.25 -12.72 -1.75
C VAL A 162 -3.11 -13.17 -2.63
N ASN A 163 -3.29 -14.30 -3.30
CA ASN A 163 -2.29 -14.89 -4.18
C ASN A 163 -2.76 -14.82 -5.63
N GLN A 164 -1.88 -14.41 -6.51
CA GLN A 164 -2.08 -14.49 -7.96
C GLN A 164 -1.40 -15.74 -8.48
N SER A 165 -2.14 -16.59 -9.20
CA SER A 165 -1.57 -17.71 -9.95
C SER A 165 -1.81 -17.51 -11.44
N SER A 166 -0.75 -17.51 -12.23
CA SER A 166 -0.85 -17.61 -13.69
C SER A 166 -1.09 -19.06 -14.09
N ILE A 167 -2.06 -19.30 -14.93
CA ILE A 167 -2.31 -20.60 -15.57
C ILE A 167 -1.40 -20.75 -16.79
#